data_02f14a414334204233f0a44f720b1637
#
_entry.id   02f14a414334204233f0a44f720b1637
#
_cell.length_a   1.000
_cell.length_b   1.000
_cell.length_c   1.000
_cell.angle_alpha   90.00
_cell.angle_beta   90.00
_cell.angle_gamma   90.00
#
_symmetry.space_group_name_H-M   'P 1'
#
loop_
_entity.id
_entity.type
_entity.pdbx_description
1 polymer ?
#
loop_
_entity_poly.entity_id
_entity_poly.type
_entity_poly.pdbx_seq_one_letter_code
_entity_poly.pdbx_strand_id
1 'polypeptide(L)'
;MNVSAFLVRLTQMLPLFAGLSLLSACGPEDPNAFAPECVPVGILAEAADMSSYAGPSHDLSTLAFQAGIAGINGTCSDAGKGHALHTQASVVISVQRGPAATVRDVTIPYFIALVHGSDIVSKHDLSITAHFPPNVDRLALKSDPLIMDLPISRRMNSDSYRLEVGLQLTPEQLAYNREHMPH
;
A
#
# COMPACT_ATOMS: atom_id res chain seq x y z
N MET A 1 2.84 97.64 19.31
CA MET A 1 4.23 97.55 18.85
C MET A 1 4.62 96.13 18.78
N ASN A 2 4.93 95.70 17.60
CA ASN A 2 5.49 94.49 17.08
C ASN A 2 6.28 93.60 18.03
N VAL A 3 6.14 92.33 17.92
CA VAL A 3 7.23 91.43 17.59
C VAL A 3 6.72 90.03 17.19
N SER A 4 7.04 89.71 16.08
CA SER A 4 7.15 88.56 15.16
C SER A 4 7.09 87.18 15.76
N ALA A 5 6.33 86.37 15.07
CA ALA A 5 6.29 84.92 15.03
C ALA A 5 7.62 84.25 14.71
N PHE A 6 7.94 83.16 15.40
CA PHE A 6 8.90 82.18 14.94
C PHE A 6 8.20 80.79 15.02
N LEU A 7 7.76 80.37 13.87
CA LEU A 7 7.28 78.98 13.65
C LEU A 7 8.50 78.06 13.61
N VAL A 8 8.64 77.18 14.53
CA VAL A 8 9.53 76.03 14.40
C VAL A 8 8.66 74.83 14.03
N ARG A 9 8.77 74.45 12.78
CA ARG A 9 8.21 73.19 12.27
C ARG A 9 9.02 72.03 12.83
N LEU A 10 8.45 71.27 13.74
CA LEU A 10 8.96 70.00 14.21
C LEU A 10 8.43 68.91 13.27
N THR A 11 9.24 68.50 12.36
CA THR A 11 8.96 67.37 11.45
C THR A 11 9.01 66.07 12.27
N GLN A 12 7.83 65.48 12.48
CA GLN A 12 7.70 64.12 13.04
C GLN A 12 8.22 63.10 12.03
N MET A 13 9.42 62.57 12.26
CA MET A 13 9.86 61.33 11.66
C MET A 13 9.22 60.16 12.40
N LEU A 14 8.25 59.56 11.77
CA LEU A 14 7.63 58.31 12.18
C LEU A 14 8.59 57.14 11.82
N PRO A 15 9.06 56.31 12.76
CA PRO A 15 9.83 55.14 12.40
C PRO A 15 8.88 54.08 11.89
N LEU A 16 9.00 53.76 10.61
CA LEU A 16 8.39 52.60 9.94
C LEU A 16 9.17 51.34 10.36
N PHE A 17 8.83 50.80 11.53
CA PHE A 17 9.36 49.50 12.02
C PHE A 17 8.20 48.61 12.44
N ALA A 18 7.42 48.15 11.45
CA ALA A 18 6.44 47.09 11.69
C ALA A 18 6.35 46.24 10.43
N GLY A 19 7.01 45.09 10.42
CA GLY A 19 6.77 44.15 9.37
C GLY A 19 7.93 43.24 8.95
N LEU A 20 8.54 42.54 9.92
CA LEU A 20 9.42 41.43 9.54
C LEU A 20 9.55 40.44 10.72
N SER A 21 8.48 39.70 11.01
CA SER A 21 8.52 38.63 12.02
C SER A 21 7.49 37.52 11.76
N LEU A 22 7.44 36.97 10.54
CA LEU A 22 6.61 35.81 10.24
C LEU A 22 7.28 34.88 9.22
N LEU A 23 8.54 34.53 9.43
CA LEU A 23 9.24 33.52 8.61
C LEU A 23 10.17 32.70 9.49
N SER A 24 9.63 32.04 10.52
CA SER A 24 10.37 31.08 11.33
C SER A 24 9.46 29.89 11.66
N ALA A 25 8.85 29.27 10.65
CA ALA A 25 8.07 28.05 10.82
C ALA A 25 8.71 26.84 10.13
N CYS A 26 9.98 26.92 9.73
CA CYS A 26 10.81 25.73 9.47
C CYS A 26 11.70 25.57 10.70
N GLY A 27 11.23 24.82 11.69
CA GLY A 27 12.12 24.29 12.72
C GLY A 27 13.22 23.48 12.03
N PRO A 28 14.46 23.48 12.57
CA PRO A 28 15.50 22.61 12.02
C PRO A 28 14.97 21.17 12.07
N GLU A 29 14.91 20.52 10.89
CA GLU A 29 14.69 19.10 10.80
C GLU A 29 15.77 18.44 11.65
N ASP A 30 15.38 17.62 12.63
CA ASP A 30 16.33 16.89 13.46
C ASP A 30 17.11 15.94 12.53
N PRO A 31 18.42 16.15 12.29
CA PRO A 31 19.21 15.28 11.42
C PRO A 31 19.30 13.84 11.96
N ASN A 32 18.85 13.61 13.20
CA ASN A 32 18.72 12.27 13.79
C ASN A 32 17.28 11.76 13.79
N ALA A 33 16.32 12.53 13.25
CA ALA A 33 14.96 12.05 13.09
C ALA A 33 14.99 10.88 12.08
N PHE A 34 14.72 9.69 12.58
CA PHE A 34 14.55 8.50 11.75
C PHE A 34 13.15 8.57 11.14
N ALA A 35 13.07 8.87 9.86
CA ALA A 35 11.84 8.74 9.09
C ALA A 35 11.79 7.33 8.50
N PRO A 36 10.95 6.42 9.02
CA PRO A 36 10.87 5.07 8.50
C PRO A 36 10.25 5.08 7.10
N GLU A 37 10.96 4.50 6.15
CA GLU A 37 10.39 4.18 4.85
C GLU A 37 9.45 2.98 4.97
N CYS A 38 8.45 2.90 4.08
CA CYS A 38 7.56 1.73 4.05
C CYS A 38 8.33 0.47 3.66
N VAL A 39 7.87 -0.66 4.18
CA VAL A 39 8.39 -1.99 3.81
C VAL A 39 8.14 -2.24 2.33
N PRO A 40 9.16 -2.66 1.56
CA PRO A 40 9.00 -3.09 0.18
C PRO A 40 7.96 -4.21 0.05
N VAL A 41 7.15 -4.16 -1.00
CA VAL A 41 6.11 -5.15 -1.27
C VAL A 41 6.32 -5.79 -2.63
N GLY A 42 6.32 -7.12 -2.68
CA GLY A 42 6.40 -7.91 -3.90
C GLY A 42 5.12 -8.75 -4.12
N ILE A 43 4.80 -8.99 -5.39
CA ILE A 43 3.84 -10.00 -5.79
C ILE A 43 4.62 -11.20 -6.31
N LEU A 44 4.37 -12.38 -5.74
CA LEU A 44 4.99 -13.62 -6.22
C LEU A 44 4.44 -13.95 -7.61
N ALA A 45 5.31 -13.86 -8.62
CA ALA A 45 4.90 -14.02 -10.02
C ALA A 45 4.17 -15.35 -10.28
N GLU A 46 4.68 -16.44 -9.71
CA GLU A 46 4.07 -17.77 -9.84
C GLU A 46 2.69 -17.91 -9.15
N ALA A 47 2.37 -16.97 -8.23
CA ALA A 47 1.11 -16.94 -7.48
C ALA A 47 0.32 -15.64 -7.71
N ALA A 48 0.61 -14.91 -8.79
CA ALA A 48 -0.07 -13.67 -9.13
C ALA A 48 -1.46 -13.93 -9.73
N ASP A 49 -1.65 -15.05 -10.41
CA ASP A 49 -2.87 -15.41 -11.13
C ASP A 49 -3.33 -16.81 -10.77
N MET A 50 -4.65 -17.04 -10.82
CA MET A 50 -5.26 -18.35 -10.70
C MET A 50 -6.39 -18.52 -11.71
N SER A 51 -6.52 -19.74 -12.24
CA SER A 51 -7.64 -20.13 -13.08
C SER A 51 -8.32 -21.37 -12.51
N SER A 52 -9.64 -21.42 -12.59
CA SER A 52 -10.45 -22.57 -12.17
C SER A 52 -11.29 -23.05 -13.36
N TYR A 53 -11.29 -24.34 -13.61
CA TYR A 53 -11.96 -24.96 -14.73
C TYR A 53 -13.02 -25.94 -14.26
N ALA A 54 -14.10 -26.12 -15.05
CA ALA A 54 -15.12 -27.13 -14.86
C ALA A 54 -14.68 -28.42 -15.53
N GLY A 55 -13.98 -29.30 -14.80
CA GLY A 55 -13.44 -30.57 -15.31
C GLY A 55 -11.94 -30.51 -15.62
N PRO A 56 -11.40 -31.55 -16.25
CA PRO A 56 -9.95 -31.76 -16.45
C PRO A 56 -9.37 -30.96 -17.63
N SER A 57 -10.18 -30.38 -18.50
CA SER A 57 -9.72 -29.57 -19.64
C SER A 57 -9.40 -28.17 -19.20
N HIS A 58 -8.31 -27.58 -19.72
CA HIS A 58 -7.93 -26.17 -19.52
C HIS A 58 -8.36 -25.29 -20.70
N ASP A 59 -9.41 -25.68 -21.44
CA ASP A 59 -9.97 -24.87 -22.51
C ASP A 59 -10.77 -23.69 -21.99
N LEU A 60 -10.81 -22.61 -22.76
CA LEU A 60 -11.60 -21.42 -22.41
C LEU A 60 -13.09 -21.72 -22.22
N SER A 61 -13.62 -22.71 -22.93
CA SER A 61 -15.03 -23.15 -22.80
C SER A 61 -15.33 -23.76 -21.42
N THR A 62 -14.32 -24.30 -20.74
CA THR A 62 -14.44 -24.93 -19.43
C THR A 62 -13.99 -24.00 -18.29
N LEU A 63 -13.53 -22.79 -18.61
CA LEU A 63 -13.14 -21.80 -17.61
C LEU A 63 -14.35 -21.39 -16.76
N ALA A 64 -14.26 -21.63 -15.46
CA ALA A 64 -15.26 -21.19 -14.48
C ALA A 64 -14.98 -19.77 -13.99
N PHE A 65 -13.76 -19.51 -13.55
CA PHE A 65 -13.31 -18.15 -13.19
C PHE A 65 -11.79 -18.03 -13.31
N GLN A 66 -11.35 -16.77 -13.44
CA GLN A 66 -9.97 -16.38 -13.35
C GLN A 66 -9.84 -15.24 -12.34
N ALA A 67 -8.81 -15.27 -11.51
CA ALA A 67 -8.48 -14.19 -10.58
C ALA A 67 -7.01 -13.83 -10.71
N GLY A 68 -6.68 -12.56 -10.47
CA GLY A 68 -5.31 -12.07 -10.48
C GLY A 68 -5.12 -10.91 -9.52
N ILE A 69 -3.92 -10.78 -8.95
CA ILE A 69 -3.56 -9.65 -8.11
C ILE A 69 -3.33 -8.44 -9.02
N ALA A 70 -4.23 -7.45 -8.93
CA ALA A 70 -4.18 -6.24 -9.74
C ALA A 70 -3.32 -5.14 -9.11
N GLY A 71 -3.03 -5.23 -7.81
CA GLY A 71 -2.20 -4.27 -7.11
C GLY A 71 -2.25 -4.42 -5.59
N ILE A 72 -1.38 -3.65 -4.94
CA ILE A 72 -1.30 -3.58 -3.49
C ILE A 72 -1.32 -2.11 -3.08
N ASN A 73 -2.10 -1.79 -2.05
CA ASN A 73 -2.12 -0.47 -1.43
C ASN A 73 -1.61 -0.61 0.00
N GLY A 74 -0.75 0.29 0.42
CA GLY A 74 -0.23 0.28 1.78
C GLY A 74 0.04 1.67 2.31
N THR A 75 0.09 1.76 3.64
CA THR A 75 0.52 2.95 4.38
C THR A 75 1.40 2.51 5.54
N CYS A 76 2.35 3.36 5.90
CA CYS A 76 3.23 3.13 7.02
C CYS A 76 3.32 4.39 7.87
N SER A 77 3.49 4.20 9.17
CA SER A 77 3.75 5.29 10.11
C SER A 77 4.67 4.82 11.22
N ASP A 78 5.40 5.76 11.81
CA ASP A 78 6.20 5.45 12.99
C ASP A 78 5.29 5.04 14.16
N ALA A 79 5.61 3.92 14.77
CA ALA A 79 5.00 3.45 15.99
C ALA A 79 6.08 3.23 17.06
N GLY A 80 5.97 3.90 18.19
CA GLY A 80 6.92 3.71 19.28
C GLY A 80 8.21 4.51 19.16
N LYS A 81 8.16 5.72 18.58
CA LYS A 81 9.28 6.68 18.52
C LYS A 81 10.54 6.11 17.84
N GLY A 82 10.34 5.51 16.66
CA GLY A 82 11.43 4.93 15.87
C GLY A 82 11.84 3.51 16.27
N HIS A 83 10.99 2.79 17.05
CA HIS A 83 11.24 1.40 17.44
C HIS A 83 10.28 0.40 16.79
N ALA A 84 9.22 0.88 16.16
CA ALA A 84 8.29 0.04 15.40
C ALA A 84 7.75 0.82 14.20
N LEU A 85 7.44 0.11 13.13
CA LEU A 85 6.78 0.58 11.94
C LEU A 85 5.37 0.00 11.89
N HIS A 86 4.36 0.86 12.05
CA HIS A 86 2.97 0.49 11.86
C HIS A 86 2.67 0.42 10.37
N THR A 87 2.44 -0.76 9.84
CA THR A 87 2.22 -1.03 8.42
C THR A 87 0.81 -1.54 8.19
N GLN A 88 0.13 -0.99 7.20
CA GLN A 88 -1.16 -1.47 6.72
C GLN A 88 -1.04 -1.85 5.25
N ALA A 89 -1.52 -3.03 4.86
CA ALA A 89 -1.49 -3.50 3.48
C ALA A 89 -2.85 -4.07 3.06
N SER A 90 -3.36 -3.64 1.91
CA SER A 90 -4.58 -4.15 1.26
C SER A 90 -4.25 -4.65 -0.14
N VAL A 91 -4.84 -5.76 -0.53
CA VAL A 91 -4.66 -6.36 -1.85
C VAL A 91 -5.85 -6.03 -2.73
N VAL A 92 -5.59 -5.65 -3.98
CA VAL A 92 -6.63 -5.49 -5.01
C VAL A 92 -6.57 -6.73 -5.91
N ILE A 93 -7.69 -7.44 -5.99
CA ILE A 93 -7.82 -8.66 -6.79
C ILE A 93 -8.87 -8.43 -7.86
N SER A 94 -8.50 -8.65 -9.12
CA SER A 94 -9.46 -8.71 -10.22
C SER A 94 -9.96 -10.13 -10.35
N VAL A 95 -11.28 -10.28 -10.55
CA VAL A 95 -11.92 -11.59 -10.75
C VAL A 95 -12.80 -11.51 -11.97
N GLN A 96 -12.71 -12.52 -12.84
CA GLN A 96 -13.52 -12.64 -14.03
C GLN A 96 -14.19 -14.03 -14.06
N ARG A 97 -15.50 -14.06 -14.36
CA ARG A 97 -16.24 -15.28 -14.61
C ARG A 97 -16.02 -15.74 -16.04
N GLY A 98 -15.83 -17.04 -16.18
CA GLY A 98 -15.74 -17.70 -17.49
C GLY A 98 -17.09 -18.27 -17.96
N PRO A 99 -17.11 -18.84 -19.18
CA PRO A 99 -18.32 -19.44 -19.78
C PRO A 99 -18.92 -20.58 -18.96
N ALA A 100 -18.07 -21.36 -18.26
CA ALA A 100 -18.50 -22.48 -17.43
C ALA A 100 -18.90 -22.10 -15.99
N ALA A 101 -18.97 -20.80 -15.68
CA ALA A 101 -19.34 -20.36 -14.33
C ALA A 101 -20.79 -20.67 -14.00
N THR A 102 -21.03 -21.51 -13.02
CA THR A 102 -22.36 -21.88 -12.52
C THR A 102 -22.81 -21.08 -11.30
N VAL A 103 -21.84 -20.45 -10.59
CA VAL A 103 -22.09 -19.70 -9.37
C VAL A 103 -21.78 -18.21 -9.56
N ARG A 104 -22.38 -17.38 -8.71
CA ARG A 104 -22.13 -15.94 -8.70
C ARG A 104 -21.22 -15.49 -7.57
N ASP A 105 -21.03 -16.34 -6.58
CA ASP A 105 -20.17 -16.07 -5.42
C ASP A 105 -18.92 -16.92 -5.54
N VAL A 106 -17.77 -16.27 -5.60
CA VAL A 106 -16.47 -16.92 -5.74
C VAL A 106 -15.55 -16.43 -4.63
N THR A 107 -15.08 -17.34 -3.80
CA THR A 107 -14.09 -17.02 -2.76
C THR A 107 -12.68 -17.24 -3.29
N ILE A 108 -11.86 -16.21 -3.18
CA ILE A 108 -10.49 -16.20 -3.66
C ILE A 108 -9.57 -16.23 -2.43
N PRO A 109 -8.85 -17.32 -2.17
CA PRO A 109 -7.87 -17.41 -1.12
C PRO A 109 -6.57 -16.72 -1.55
N TYR A 110 -5.97 -15.93 -0.64
CA TYR A 110 -4.69 -15.25 -0.87
C TYR A 110 -3.90 -15.20 0.44
N PHE A 111 -2.65 -14.81 0.37
CA PHE A 111 -1.82 -14.64 1.54
C PHE A 111 -0.96 -13.38 1.47
N ILE A 112 -0.57 -12.90 2.63
CA ILE A 112 0.46 -11.88 2.82
C ILE A 112 1.49 -12.49 3.76
N ALA A 113 2.75 -12.59 3.32
CA ALA A 113 3.86 -13.08 4.10
C ALA A 113 4.84 -11.95 4.41
N LEU A 114 5.28 -11.87 5.65
CA LEU A 114 6.38 -11.03 6.08
C LEU A 114 7.67 -11.84 6.02
N VAL A 115 8.64 -11.36 5.27
CA VAL A 115 9.95 -11.98 5.08
C VAL A 115 11.03 -11.07 5.65
N HIS A 116 11.98 -11.64 6.37
CA HIS A 116 13.20 -10.97 6.84
C HIS A 116 14.41 -11.71 6.30
N GLY A 117 15.16 -11.09 5.39
CA GLY A 117 16.22 -11.78 4.63
C GLY A 117 15.64 -12.92 3.78
N SER A 118 15.96 -14.18 4.14
CA SER A 118 15.43 -15.39 3.51
C SER A 118 14.31 -16.08 4.30
N ASP A 119 14.02 -15.61 5.50
CA ASP A 119 13.14 -16.29 6.45
C ASP A 119 11.73 -15.70 6.44
N ILE A 120 10.73 -16.57 6.38
CA ILE A 120 9.34 -16.17 6.57
C ILE A 120 9.08 -15.96 8.06
N VAL A 121 8.91 -14.71 8.46
CA VAL A 121 8.64 -14.32 9.86
C VAL A 121 7.19 -14.61 10.24
N SER A 122 6.26 -14.29 9.34
CA SER A 122 4.84 -14.59 9.50
C SER A 122 4.16 -14.74 8.16
N LYS A 123 3.09 -15.53 8.11
CA LYS A 123 2.23 -15.68 6.94
C LYS A 123 0.77 -15.60 7.40
N HIS A 124 0.01 -14.76 6.74
CA HIS A 124 -1.41 -14.57 6.98
C HIS A 124 -2.18 -15.12 5.79
N ASP A 125 -2.91 -16.21 6.00
CA ASP A 125 -3.81 -16.80 5.00
C ASP A 125 -5.17 -16.12 5.13
N LEU A 126 -5.63 -15.54 4.03
CA LEU A 126 -6.78 -14.65 3.94
C LEU A 126 -7.68 -15.06 2.78
N SER A 127 -8.89 -14.52 2.72
CA SER A 127 -9.78 -14.72 1.58
C SER A 127 -10.65 -13.50 1.33
N ILE A 128 -11.07 -13.34 0.08
CA ILE A 128 -12.05 -12.32 -0.33
C ILE A 128 -13.11 -12.99 -1.20
N THR A 129 -14.38 -12.60 -1.04
CA THR A 129 -15.47 -13.17 -1.83
C THR A 129 -15.97 -12.16 -2.87
N ALA A 130 -15.94 -12.56 -4.12
CA ALA A 130 -16.52 -11.83 -5.23
C ALA A 130 -18.01 -12.18 -5.34
N HIS A 131 -18.90 -11.21 -5.18
CA HIS A 131 -20.34 -11.33 -5.39
C HIS A 131 -20.70 -10.69 -6.73
N PHE A 132 -20.98 -11.49 -7.77
CA PHE A 132 -21.26 -11.00 -9.10
C PHE A 132 -22.73 -10.61 -9.26
N PRO A 133 -23.06 -9.31 -9.48
CA PRO A 133 -24.41 -8.89 -9.84
C PRO A 133 -24.85 -9.51 -11.18
N PRO A 134 -26.16 -9.50 -11.49
CA PRO A 134 -26.64 -9.86 -12.83
C PRO A 134 -25.93 -9.03 -13.92
N ASN A 135 -25.52 -9.69 -15.02
CA ASN A 135 -24.86 -9.08 -16.18
C ASN A 135 -23.48 -8.44 -15.88
N VAL A 136 -22.85 -8.84 -14.80
CA VAL A 136 -21.48 -8.46 -14.48
C VAL A 136 -20.63 -9.72 -14.42
N ASP A 137 -19.57 -9.76 -15.24
CA ASP A 137 -18.65 -10.90 -15.31
C ASP A 137 -17.21 -10.54 -14.88
N ARG A 138 -16.96 -9.27 -14.52
CA ARG A 138 -15.67 -8.84 -14.01
C ARG A 138 -15.84 -7.88 -12.82
N LEU A 139 -15.05 -8.11 -11.78
CA LEU A 139 -14.99 -7.30 -10.58
C LEU A 139 -13.53 -7.00 -10.21
N ALA A 140 -13.31 -5.85 -9.60
CA ALA A 140 -12.08 -5.55 -8.86
C ALA A 140 -12.46 -5.36 -7.40
N LEU A 141 -11.84 -6.12 -6.52
CA LEU A 141 -12.13 -6.16 -5.09
C LEU A 141 -10.90 -5.69 -4.33
N LYS A 142 -11.11 -4.88 -3.32
CA LYS A 142 -10.06 -4.49 -2.38
C LYS A 142 -10.30 -5.20 -1.06
N SER A 143 -9.27 -5.85 -0.54
CA SER A 143 -9.35 -6.50 0.77
C SER A 143 -9.39 -5.48 1.91
N ASP A 144 -9.85 -5.92 3.07
CA ASP A 144 -9.59 -5.23 4.32
C ASP A 144 -8.08 -5.10 4.54
N PRO A 145 -7.61 -4.04 5.21
CA PRO A 145 -6.20 -3.87 5.48
C PRO A 145 -5.72 -4.88 6.52
N LEU A 146 -4.64 -5.59 6.21
CA LEU A 146 -3.85 -6.32 7.21
C LEU A 146 -2.95 -5.30 7.92
N ILE A 147 -3.02 -5.28 9.25
CA ILE A 147 -2.26 -4.37 10.11
C ILE A 147 -1.15 -5.16 10.80
N MET A 148 0.08 -4.61 10.75
CA MET A 148 1.26 -5.22 11.35
C MET A 148 2.14 -4.14 11.98
N ASP A 149 2.66 -4.42 13.17
CA ASP A 149 3.69 -3.60 13.81
C ASP A 149 5.03 -4.32 13.70
N LEU A 150 5.94 -3.74 12.94
CA LEU A 150 7.25 -4.33 12.66
C LEU A 150 8.30 -3.69 13.55
N PRO A 151 9.08 -4.47 14.32
CA PRO A 151 10.17 -3.93 15.09
C PRO A 151 11.27 -3.38 14.16
N ILE A 152 11.62 -2.12 14.34
CA ILE A 152 12.68 -1.46 13.58
C ILE A 152 13.72 -0.84 14.52
N SER A 153 14.92 -0.63 14.03
CA SER A 153 16.02 0.02 14.73
C SER A 153 17.00 0.60 13.72
N ARG A 154 18.03 1.33 14.17
CA ARG A 154 19.10 1.81 13.29
C ARG A 154 19.87 0.69 12.56
N ARG A 155 19.82 -0.56 13.06
CA ARG A 155 20.45 -1.73 12.44
C ARG A 155 19.48 -2.61 11.67
N MET A 156 18.19 -2.46 11.93
CA MET A 156 17.09 -3.23 11.32
C MET A 156 16.04 -2.22 10.85
N ASN A 157 16.26 -1.66 9.67
CA ASN A 157 15.37 -0.71 9.03
C ASN A 157 14.23 -1.44 8.30
N SER A 158 13.32 -0.68 7.70
CA SER A 158 12.21 -1.20 6.89
C SER A 158 12.68 -2.11 5.75
N ASP A 159 13.84 -1.81 5.12
CA ASP A 159 14.42 -2.59 4.02
C ASP A 159 14.90 -3.99 4.43
N SER A 160 15.05 -4.23 5.74
CA SER A 160 15.36 -5.57 6.25
C SER A 160 14.17 -6.52 6.12
N TYR A 161 12.97 -5.97 5.94
CA TYR A 161 11.72 -6.70 5.75
C TYR A 161 11.22 -6.57 4.32
N ARG A 162 10.42 -7.55 3.88
CA ARG A 162 9.67 -7.52 2.63
C ARG A 162 8.31 -8.19 2.84
N LEU A 163 7.26 -7.58 2.30
CA LEU A 163 5.96 -8.22 2.19
C LEU A 163 5.86 -8.95 0.85
N GLU A 164 5.53 -10.23 0.89
CA GLU A 164 5.26 -11.03 -0.30
C GLU A 164 3.78 -11.40 -0.33
N VAL A 165 3.13 -11.11 -1.45
CA VAL A 165 1.70 -11.34 -1.65
C VAL A 165 1.50 -12.34 -2.78
N GLY A 166 0.59 -13.29 -2.58
CA GLY A 166 0.23 -14.27 -3.59
C GLY A 166 -1.18 -14.82 -3.41
N LEU A 167 -1.76 -15.35 -4.47
CA LEU A 167 -2.95 -16.19 -4.40
C LEU A 167 -2.59 -17.55 -3.83
N GLN A 168 -3.47 -18.14 -3.06
CA GLN A 168 -3.26 -19.47 -2.50
C GLN A 168 -3.70 -20.52 -3.50
N LEU A 169 -2.74 -21.01 -4.28
CA LEU A 169 -2.95 -21.93 -5.40
C LEU A 169 -2.97 -23.38 -4.93
N THR A 170 -3.68 -24.24 -5.66
CA THR A 170 -3.47 -25.68 -5.56
C THR A 170 -2.11 -26.06 -6.15
N PRO A 171 -1.55 -27.24 -5.82
CA PRO A 171 -0.30 -27.71 -6.43
C PRO A 171 -0.35 -27.75 -7.95
N GLU A 172 -1.51 -28.13 -8.53
CA GLU A 172 -1.72 -28.19 -9.98
C GLU A 172 -1.71 -26.79 -10.60
N GLN A 173 -2.38 -25.82 -9.97
CA GLN A 173 -2.39 -24.43 -10.44
C GLN A 173 -1.00 -23.82 -10.38
N LEU A 174 -0.26 -24.08 -9.30
CA LEU A 174 1.10 -23.59 -9.15
C LEU A 174 2.04 -24.20 -10.20
N ALA A 175 1.93 -25.51 -10.45
CA ALA A 175 2.71 -26.18 -11.49
C ALA A 175 2.41 -25.61 -12.88
N TYR A 176 1.12 -25.42 -13.19
CA TYR A 176 0.68 -24.80 -14.44
C TYR A 176 1.26 -23.40 -14.62
N ASN A 177 1.17 -22.55 -13.59
CA ASN A 177 1.71 -21.19 -13.67
C ASN A 177 3.22 -21.20 -13.92
N ARG A 178 3.99 -22.04 -13.20
CA ARG A 178 5.43 -22.16 -13.38
C ARG A 178 5.84 -22.58 -14.79
N GLU A 179 5.07 -23.47 -15.39
CA GLU A 179 5.32 -23.95 -16.76
C GLU A 179 5.02 -22.88 -17.83
N HIS A 180 4.07 -21.98 -17.55
CA HIS A 180 3.58 -20.97 -18.50
C HIS A 180 4.08 -19.56 -18.22
N MET A 181 4.95 -19.38 -17.22
CA MET A 181 5.58 -18.08 -16.99
C MET A 181 6.51 -17.70 -18.14
N PRO A 182 6.46 -16.44 -18.62
CA PRO A 182 7.45 -15.95 -19.58
C PRO A 182 8.85 -15.95 -18.94
N HIS A 183 9.80 -16.54 -19.62
CA HIS A 183 11.23 -16.60 -19.25
C HIS A 183 11.96 -15.36 -19.70
#